data_0639d437c956d4eb563dde961c85763e
#
_entry.id   0639d437c956d4eb563dde961c85763e
#
_cell.length_a   1.000
_cell.length_b   1.000
_cell.length_c   1.000
_cell.angle_alpha   90.00
_cell.angle_beta   90.00
_cell.angle_gamma   90.00
#
_symmetry.space_group_name_H-M   'P 1'
#
loop_
_entity.id
_entity.type
_entity.pdbx_description
1 polymer ?
#
loop_
_entity_poly.entity_id
_entity_poly.type
_entity_poly.pdbx_seq_one_letter_code
_entity_poly.pdbx_strand_id
1 'polypeptide(L)'
;MTLVVHVGPARAQWWKEHLQGLLPELDVRLWDEPYDVADVRQAVVWKPPAGGLKRFPNLEVIVSMGAGIDHVLVDPELPRHLPLIRTTGFDLTQRMREYVCLHVLRLHRRLPEIEAAQGRREWLQLVNPPAYERKVGVMGLGNLGADCARSLSMLGFDVAGWARRDHDIEGVECFAGNDRFDEFLARTEILVCLLPLTEATRGILDASLFARLPKGACIINVARGEHLVERDLLDALASGQIRAAALDVFHDEPLPHDHPFWDHPDVLVTPHVASLIDPVSGGKAIADNIRRFMRGEPVPDLVDIERGY
;
A
#
# COMPACT_ATOMS: atom_id res chain seq x y z
N MET A 1 26.80 -18.21 9.05
CA MET A 1 26.19 -17.09 8.26
C MET A 1 24.88 -16.72 8.95
N THR A 2 24.77 -15.46 9.38
CA THR A 2 23.67 -15.00 10.22
C THR A 2 22.68 -14.15 9.41
N LEU A 3 21.40 -14.47 9.53
CA LEU A 3 20.25 -13.65 9.10
C LEU A 3 19.74 -12.90 10.32
N VAL A 4 19.72 -11.57 10.27
CA VAL A 4 19.14 -10.75 11.34
C VAL A 4 17.72 -10.32 11.00
N VAL A 5 16.83 -10.33 11.99
CA VAL A 5 15.41 -9.95 11.82
C VAL A 5 15.09 -8.75 12.71
N HIS A 6 14.62 -7.66 12.09
CA HIS A 6 14.08 -6.49 12.78
C HIS A 6 12.61 -6.29 12.42
N VAL A 7 11.73 -6.57 13.36
CA VAL A 7 10.28 -6.42 13.21
C VAL A 7 9.68 -5.93 14.53
N GLY A 8 8.42 -5.47 14.49
CA GLY A 8 7.75 -5.04 15.72
C GLY A 8 7.78 -6.12 16.82
N PRO A 9 7.95 -5.72 18.10
CA PRO A 9 8.24 -6.63 19.21
C PRO A 9 7.17 -7.70 19.42
N ALA A 10 5.92 -7.39 19.16
CA ALA A 10 4.79 -8.32 19.37
C ALA A 10 4.88 -9.63 18.56
N ARG A 11 5.61 -9.66 17.46
CA ARG A 11 5.76 -10.84 16.59
C ARG A 11 7.22 -11.24 16.32
N ALA A 12 8.17 -10.58 16.94
CA ALA A 12 9.60 -10.79 16.67
C ALA A 12 10.02 -12.26 16.86
N GLN A 13 9.69 -12.83 18.00
CA GLN A 13 10.02 -14.23 18.32
C GLN A 13 9.39 -15.22 17.34
N TRP A 14 8.12 -15.00 16.99
CA TRP A 14 7.43 -15.83 16.02
C TRP A 14 8.10 -15.78 14.63
N TRP A 15 8.48 -14.59 14.17
CA TRP A 15 9.16 -14.43 12.89
C TRP A 15 10.54 -15.10 12.87
N LYS A 16 11.31 -15.00 13.96
CA LYS A 16 12.58 -15.70 14.12
C LYS A 16 12.40 -17.21 13.96
N GLU A 17 11.49 -17.80 14.74
CA GLU A 17 11.24 -19.24 14.73
C GLU A 17 10.73 -19.73 13.37
N HIS A 18 9.83 -18.96 12.76
CA HIS A 18 9.27 -19.28 11.46
C HIS A 18 10.33 -19.24 10.35
N LEU A 19 11.14 -18.17 10.30
CA LEU A 19 12.22 -18.06 9.33
C LEU A 19 13.33 -19.08 9.59
N GLN A 20 13.64 -19.41 10.86
CA GLN A 20 14.59 -20.47 11.19
C GLN A 20 14.10 -21.83 10.67
N GLY A 21 12.81 -22.11 10.78
CA GLY A 21 12.21 -23.34 10.23
C GLY A 21 12.25 -23.39 8.70
N LEU A 22 12.08 -22.23 8.04
CA LEU A 22 12.14 -22.12 6.59
C LEU A 22 13.58 -22.10 6.04
N LEU A 23 14.54 -21.58 6.78
CA LEU A 23 15.95 -21.40 6.40
C LEU A 23 16.88 -22.11 7.43
N PRO A 24 16.80 -23.44 7.55
CA PRO A 24 17.61 -24.16 8.54
C PRO A 24 19.12 -24.07 8.29
N GLU A 25 19.52 -23.67 7.09
CA GLU A 25 20.89 -23.42 6.68
C GLU A 25 21.50 -22.12 7.24
N LEU A 26 20.66 -21.20 7.78
CA LEU A 26 21.09 -19.93 8.35
C LEU A 26 20.89 -19.91 9.87
N ASP A 27 21.72 -19.14 10.57
CA ASP A 27 21.51 -18.81 11.98
C ASP A 27 20.62 -17.55 12.07
N VAL A 28 19.33 -17.73 12.38
CA VAL A 28 18.36 -16.63 12.43
C VAL A 28 18.37 -15.99 13.81
N ARG A 29 18.65 -14.69 13.89
CA ARG A 29 18.73 -13.90 15.11
C ARG A 29 17.80 -12.70 15.08
N LEU A 30 17.28 -12.32 16.25
CA LEU A 30 16.62 -11.04 16.40
C LEU A 30 17.66 -9.91 16.48
N TRP A 31 17.24 -8.72 16.07
CA TRP A 31 18.08 -7.52 16.02
C TRP A 31 18.83 -7.20 17.33
N ASP A 32 18.19 -7.45 18.48
CA ASP A 32 18.72 -7.12 19.81
C ASP A 32 19.31 -8.35 20.55
N GLU A 33 19.40 -9.52 19.90
CA GLU A 33 20.06 -10.69 20.46
C GLU A 33 21.59 -10.59 20.36
N PRO A 34 22.33 -11.33 21.18
CA PRO A 34 23.78 -11.46 21.05
C PRO A 34 24.17 -12.27 19.79
N TYR A 35 24.99 -11.70 18.93
CA TYR A 35 25.64 -12.34 17.78
C TYR A 35 26.87 -11.52 17.35
N ASP A 36 27.77 -12.13 16.55
CA ASP A 36 28.84 -11.37 15.93
C ASP A 36 28.29 -10.60 14.72
N VAL A 37 28.39 -9.27 14.75
CA VAL A 37 27.92 -8.41 13.66
C VAL A 37 28.67 -8.66 12.34
N ALA A 38 29.90 -9.21 12.43
CA ALA A 38 30.68 -9.58 11.25
C ALA A 38 30.16 -10.84 10.52
N ASP A 39 29.34 -11.67 11.20
CA ASP A 39 28.72 -12.87 10.62
C ASP A 39 27.43 -12.57 9.87
N VAL A 40 26.85 -11.37 10.05
CA VAL A 40 25.57 -10.98 9.43
C VAL A 40 25.76 -10.73 7.94
N ARG A 41 25.04 -11.47 7.11
CA ARG A 41 25.01 -11.37 5.65
C ARG A 41 23.68 -10.91 5.11
N GLN A 42 22.57 -11.22 5.80
CA GLN A 42 21.23 -10.85 5.38
C GLN A 42 20.48 -10.14 6.52
N ALA A 43 19.66 -9.16 6.17
CA ALA A 43 18.78 -8.47 7.12
C ALA A 43 17.34 -8.46 6.59
N VAL A 44 16.41 -9.03 7.35
CA VAL A 44 14.96 -8.92 7.11
C VAL A 44 14.42 -7.83 8.03
N VAL A 45 13.85 -6.76 7.44
CA VAL A 45 13.56 -5.55 8.21
C VAL A 45 12.16 -4.99 7.95
N TRP A 46 11.58 -4.43 9.01
CA TRP A 46 10.43 -3.55 8.98
C TRP A 46 10.69 -2.34 9.87
N LYS A 47 10.71 -1.14 9.29
CA LYS A 47 11.02 0.13 9.99
C LYS A 47 12.30 0.01 10.86
N PRO A 48 13.48 -0.34 10.28
CA PRO A 48 14.71 -0.43 11.05
C PRO A 48 15.12 0.95 11.60
N PRO A 49 15.85 0.99 12.71
CA PRO A 49 16.37 2.27 13.24
C PRO A 49 17.35 2.90 12.24
N ALA A 50 17.31 4.24 12.13
CA ALA A 50 18.19 4.98 11.25
C ALA A 50 19.67 4.67 11.52
N GLY A 51 20.46 4.45 10.46
CA GLY A 51 21.86 4.04 10.54
C GLY A 51 22.11 2.63 11.06
N GLY A 52 21.05 1.93 11.48
CA GLY A 52 21.19 0.62 12.13
C GLY A 52 21.77 -0.47 11.22
N LEU A 53 21.55 -0.41 9.91
CA LEU A 53 22.08 -1.37 8.95
C LEU A 53 23.59 -1.22 8.71
N LYS A 54 24.15 -0.04 8.93
CA LYS A 54 25.60 0.21 8.80
C LYS A 54 26.47 -0.60 9.79
N ARG A 55 25.88 -1.05 10.90
CA ARG A 55 26.64 -1.82 11.90
C ARG A 55 27.12 -3.19 11.40
N PHE A 56 26.59 -3.66 10.27
CA PHE A 56 26.91 -4.96 9.70
C PHE A 56 27.93 -4.81 8.55
N PRO A 57 29.23 -5.00 8.79
CA PRO A 57 30.28 -4.71 7.82
C PRO A 57 30.25 -5.65 6.60
N ASN A 58 29.64 -6.82 6.77
CA ASN A 58 29.57 -7.85 5.73
C ASN A 58 28.15 -8.12 5.24
N LEU A 59 27.21 -7.16 5.43
CA LEU A 59 25.86 -7.28 4.91
C LEU A 59 25.86 -7.34 3.39
N GLU A 60 25.14 -8.29 2.83
CA GLU A 60 25.08 -8.55 1.38
C GLU A 60 23.71 -8.21 0.79
N VAL A 61 22.64 -8.29 1.56
CA VAL A 61 21.28 -8.03 1.09
C VAL A 61 20.35 -7.57 2.20
N ILE A 62 19.45 -6.65 1.87
CA ILE A 62 18.40 -6.16 2.74
C ILE A 62 17.06 -6.65 2.17
N VAL A 63 16.20 -7.22 3.01
CA VAL A 63 14.85 -7.70 2.64
C VAL A 63 13.82 -6.93 3.44
N SER A 64 13.00 -6.14 2.77
CA SER A 64 11.83 -5.51 3.38
C SER A 64 10.72 -6.54 3.56
N MET A 65 10.08 -6.55 4.72
CA MET A 65 8.95 -7.45 4.99
C MET A 65 7.68 -7.12 4.20
N GLY A 66 7.56 -5.92 3.65
CA GLY A 66 6.39 -5.47 2.90
C GLY A 66 6.68 -5.14 1.45
N ALA A 67 5.62 -4.86 0.70
CA ALA A 67 5.71 -4.38 -0.69
C ALA A 67 6.24 -2.94 -0.77
N GLY A 68 5.89 -2.09 0.20
CA GLY A 68 6.42 -0.73 0.32
C GLY A 68 7.80 -0.74 1.00
N ILE A 69 8.68 0.11 0.50
CA ILE A 69 10.09 0.19 0.93
C ILE A 69 10.48 1.58 1.45
N ASP A 70 9.54 2.51 1.45
CA ASP A 70 9.71 3.88 1.94
C ASP A 70 10.30 3.94 3.35
N HIS A 71 9.87 3.03 4.23
CA HIS A 71 10.38 2.90 5.61
C HIS A 71 11.86 2.45 5.70
N VAL A 72 12.44 1.94 4.63
CA VAL A 72 13.87 1.62 4.51
C VAL A 72 14.60 2.78 3.83
N LEU A 73 14.01 3.34 2.78
CA LEU A 73 14.63 4.41 1.97
C LEU A 73 14.74 5.74 2.71
N VAL A 74 13.92 5.97 3.74
CA VAL A 74 13.96 7.19 4.57
C VAL A 74 15.26 7.30 5.38
N ASP A 75 15.98 6.19 5.59
CA ASP A 75 17.25 6.22 6.30
C ASP A 75 18.35 6.89 5.44
N PRO A 76 18.87 8.08 5.86
CA PRO A 76 19.92 8.77 5.12
C PRO A 76 21.25 7.98 5.10
N GLU A 77 21.39 7.03 6.03
CA GLU A 77 22.59 6.20 6.17
C GLU A 77 22.42 4.79 5.57
N LEU A 78 21.32 4.56 4.83
CA LEU A 78 21.09 3.29 4.14
C LEU A 78 22.29 2.93 3.24
N PRO A 79 22.84 1.71 3.33
CA PRO A 79 23.89 1.24 2.41
C PRO A 79 23.30 0.98 1.01
N ARG A 80 23.09 2.05 0.23
CA ARG A 80 22.38 2.05 -1.07
C ARG A 80 23.06 1.21 -2.16
N HIS A 81 24.30 0.80 -1.94
CA HIS A 81 25.03 -0.09 -2.84
C HIS A 81 24.60 -1.56 -2.71
N LEU A 82 23.89 -1.90 -1.63
CA LEU A 82 23.39 -3.25 -1.39
C LEU A 82 22.04 -3.47 -2.08
N PRO A 83 21.82 -4.70 -2.58
CA PRO A 83 20.51 -5.10 -3.07
C PRO A 83 19.42 -4.95 -1.99
N LEU A 84 18.32 -4.30 -2.34
CA LEU A 84 17.11 -4.23 -1.53
C LEU A 84 16.03 -5.07 -2.21
N ILE A 85 15.51 -6.05 -1.49
CA ILE A 85 14.43 -6.93 -1.95
C ILE A 85 13.17 -6.55 -1.16
N ARG A 86 12.06 -6.31 -1.82
CA ARG A 86 10.76 -6.17 -1.18
C ARG A 86 10.06 -7.51 -1.11
N THR A 87 9.10 -7.64 -0.23
CA THR A 87 8.25 -8.83 -0.19
C THR A 87 6.94 -8.49 -0.88
N THR A 88 6.76 -9.02 -2.09
CA THR A 88 5.49 -9.06 -2.79
C THR A 88 5.09 -10.53 -2.91
N GLY A 89 3.85 -10.84 -2.78
CA GLY A 89 3.40 -12.22 -2.88
C GLY A 89 1.98 -12.26 -3.41
N PHE A 90 1.57 -13.42 -3.87
CA PHE A 90 0.21 -13.64 -4.32
C PHE A 90 -0.82 -13.20 -3.27
N ASP A 91 -0.57 -13.48 -2.00
CA ASP A 91 -1.48 -13.14 -0.90
C ASP A 91 -1.60 -11.64 -0.67
N LEU A 92 -0.49 -10.89 -0.76
CA LEU A 92 -0.53 -9.43 -0.64
C LEU A 92 -1.37 -8.81 -1.76
N THR A 93 -1.18 -9.29 -2.98
CA THR A 93 -1.95 -8.84 -4.15
C THR A 93 -3.42 -9.19 -3.99
N GLN A 94 -3.72 -10.42 -3.57
CA GLN A 94 -5.08 -10.88 -3.32
C GLN A 94 -5.79 -10.03 -2.25
N ARG A 95 -5.16 -9.80 -1.10
CA ARG A 95 -5.72 -9.01 0.01
C ARG A 95 -6.00 -7.57 -0.40
N MET A 96 -5.03 -6.93 -1.09
CA MET A 96 -5.24 -5.58 -1.62
C MET A 96 -6.43 -5.53 -2.57
N ARG A 97 -6.54 -6.50 -3.47
CA ARG A 97 -7.67 -6.63 -4.39
C ARG A 97 -9.00 -6.77 -3.65
N GLU A 98 -9.06 -7.65 -2.65
CA GLU A 98 -10.26 -7.87 -1.83
C GLU A 98 -10.69 -6.57 -1.14
N TYR A 99 -9.73 -5.87 -0.53
CA TYR A 99 -9.99 -4.61 0.15
C TYR A 99 -10.48 -3.52 -0.81
N VAL A 100 -9.79 -3.32 -1.93
CA VAL A 100 -10.16 -2.31 -2.92
C VAL A 100 -11.54 -2.60 -3.53
N CYS A 101 -11.80 -3.84 -3.94
CA CYS A 101 -13.10 -4.24 -4.47
C CYS A 101 -14.23 -4.04 -3.44
N LEU A 102 -14.01 -4.42 -2.17
CA LEU A 102 -14.96 -4.23 -1.08
C LEU A 102 -15.35 -2.75 -0.94
N HIS A 103 -14.35 -1.85 -0.88
CA HIS A 103 -14.62 -0.43 -0.65
C HIS A 103 -15.15 0.30 -1.88
N VAL A 104 -14.74 -0.10 -3.09
CA VAL A 104 -15.36 0.40 -4.33
C VAL A 104 -16.85 -0.01 -4.37
N LEU A 105 -17.17 -1.27 -4.09
CA LEU A 105 -18.56 -1.74 -4.02
C LEU A 105 -19.35 -1.04 -2.90
N ARG A 106 -18.74 -0.85 -1.71
CA ARG A 106 -19.36 -0.14 -0.59
C ARG A 106 -19.75 1.30 -0.97
N LEU A 107 -18.83 2.03 -1.62
CA LEU A 107 -19.06 3.40 -2.05
C LEU A 107 -20.02 3.48 -3.24
N HIS A 108 -19.90 2.58 -4.21
CA HIS A 108 -20.79 2.47 -5.36
C HIS A 108 -22.24 2.21 -4.93
N ARG A 109 -22.45 1.27 -3.97
CA ARG A 109 -23.76 0.92 -3.46
C ARG A 109 -24.29 1.89 -2.39
N ARG A 110 -23.53 2.93 -2.03
CA ARG A 110 -23.88 3.94 -1.02
C ARG A 110 -24.21 3.30 0.34
N LEU A 111 -23.46 2.24 0.71
CA LEU A 111 -23.70 1.54 1.98
C LEU A 111 -23.57 2.44 3.21
N PRO A 112 -22.65 3.44 3.29
CA PRO A 112 -22.59 4.35 4.44
C PRO A 112 -23.91 5.05 4.74
N GLU A 113 -24.62 5.48 3.70
CA GLU A 113 -25.91 6.15 3.84
C GLU A 113 -27.02 5.19 4.30
N ILE A 114 -26.99 3.95 3.80
CA ILE A 114 -27.92 2.88 4.22
C ILE A 114 -27.67 2.47 5.68
N GLU A 115 -26.39 2.33 6.07
CA GLU A 115 -25.98 2.01 7.45
C GLU A 115 -26.43 3.13 8.42
N ALA A 116 -26.26 4.40 8.03
CA ALA A 116 -26.74 5.53 8.81
C ALA A 116 -28.27 5.55 8.93
N ALA A 117 -29.00 5.25 7.86
CA ALA A 117 -30.46 5.14 7.86
C ALA A 117 -30.92 3.97 8.75
N GLN A 118 -30.21 2.83 8.73
CA GLN A 118 -30.48 1.71 9.65
C GLN A 118 -30.36 2.15 11.10
N GLY A 119 -29.33 2.94 11.44
CA GLY A 119 -29.15 3.49 12.80
C GLY A 119 -30.33 4.38 13.25
N ARG A 120 -30.98 5.07 12.30
CA ARG A 120 -32.17 5.89 12.52
C ARG A 120 -33.52 5.12 12.37
N ARG A 121 -33.46 3.83 12.04
CA ARG A 121 -34.63 2.97 11.72
C ARG A 121 -35.42 3.47 10.51
N GLU A 122 -34.78 4.04 9.55
CA GLU A 122 -35.33 4.53 8.29
C GLU A 122 -35.21 3.49 7.18
N TRP A 123 -36.33 3.20 6.49
CA TRP A 123 -36.35 2.33 5.32
C TRP A 123 -35.91 3.12 4.07
N LEU A 124 -34.58 3.27 3.88
CA LEU A 124 -34.02 4.06 2.78
C LEU A 124 -33.79 3.19 1.54
N GLN A 125 -34.52 3.47 0.46
CA GLN A 125 -34.29 2.86 -0.84
C GLN A 125 -33.48 3.80 -1.72
N LEU A 126 -32.30 3.36 -2.17
CA LEU A 126 -31.42 4.11 -3.06
C LEU A 126 -31.29 3.38 -4.39
N VAL A 127 -31.53 4.09 -5.49
CA VAL A 127 -31.23 3.62 -6.84
C VAL A 127 -29.83 4.08 -7.21
N ASN A 128 -28.93 3.13 -7.42
CA ASN A 128 -27.58 3.40 -7.88
C ASN A 128 -27.47 3.12 -9.40
N PRO A 129 -26.59 3.82 -10.15
CA PRO A 129 -26.30 3.45 -11.51
C PRO A 129 -25.75 2.01 -11.55
N PRO A 130 -25.88 1.30 -12.67
CA PRO A 130 -25.21 0.01 -12.85
C PRO A 130 -23.68 0.19 -12.86
N ALA A 131 -22.93 -0.90 -12.60
CA ALA A 131 -21.48 -0.83 -12.49
C ALA A 131 -20.80 -0.29 -13.75
N TYR A 132 -21.29 -0.63 -14.94
CA TYR A 132 -20.72 -0.18 -16.21
C TYR A 132 -20.88 1.34 -16.48
N GLU A 133 -21.71 2.03 -15.73
CA GLU A 133 -21.82 3.51 -15.76
C GLU A 133 -20.96 4.17 -14.66
N ARG A 134 -20.42 3.40 -13.70
CA ARG A 134 -19.59 3.92 -12.61
C ARG A 134 -18.14 3.96 -13.02
N LYS A 135 -17.57 5.15 -13.05
CA LYS A 135 -16.18 5.40 -13.44
C LYS A 135 -15.24 5.30 -12.24
N VAL A 136 -14.40 4.28 -12.26
CA VAL A 136 -13.40 4.04 -11.21
C VAL A 136 -12.01 4.33 -11.76
N GLY A 137 -11.24 5.16 -11.05
CA GLY A 137 -9.86 5.48 -11.39
C GLY A 137 -8.88 4.84 -10.41
N VAL A 138 -7.82 4.21 -10.91
CA VAL A 138 -6.73 3.64 -10.09
C VAL A 138 -5.45 4.40 -10.38
N MET A 139 -4.91 5.13 -9.40
CA MET A 139 -3.62 5.79 -9.45
C MET A 139 -2.52 4.83 -9.00
N GLY A 140 -1.60 4.50 -9.92
CA GLY A 140 -0.53 3.53 -9.70
C GLY A 140 -0.87 2.15 -10.26
N LEU A 141 -0.27 1.80 -11.41
CA LEU A 141 -0.49 0.55 -12.13
C LEU A 141 0.69 -0.43 -11.97
N GLY A 142 1.33 -0.44 -10.80
CA GLY A 142 2.25 -1.51 -10.41
C GLY A 142 1.51 -2.84 -10.15
N ASN A 143 2.20 -3.85 -9.63
CA ASN A 143 1.63 -5.19 -9.42
C ASN A 143 0.26 -5.17 -8.72
N LEU A 144 0.13 -4.41 -7.61
CA LEU A 144 -1.11 -4.33 -6.83
C LEU A 144 -2.20 -3.56 -7.59
N GLY A 145 -1.85 -2.39 -8.14
CA GLY A 145 -2.84 -1.53 -8.80
C GLY A 145 -3.36 -2.11 -10.11
N ALA A 146 -2.50 -2.75 -10.91
CA ALA A 146 -2.92 -3.42 -12.13
C ALA A 146 -3.88 -4.60 -11.84
N ASP A 147 -3.62 -5.37 -10.79
CA ASP A 147 -4.49 -6.47 -10.36
C ASP A 147 -5.84 -5.96 -9.85
N CYS A 148 -5.83 -4.89 -9.04
CA CYS A 148 -7.06 -4.22 -8.59
C CYS A 148 -7.87 -3.66 -9.77
N ALA A 149 -7.23 -2.97 -10.71
CA ALA A 149 -7.91 -2.39 -11.87
C ALA A 149 -8.56 -3.45 -12.74
N ARG A 150 -7.85 -4.55 -13.04
CA ARG A 150 -8.40 -5.69 -13.78
C ARG A 150 -9.60 -6.32 -13.04
N SER A 151 -9.49 -6.48 -11.74
CA SER A 151 -10.57 -7.11 -10.94
C SER A 151 -11.82 -6.24 -10.89
N LEU A 152 -11.67 -4.92 -10.81
CA LEU A 152 -12.78 -3.98 -10.88
C LEU A 152 -13.45 -3.99 -12.27
N SER A 153 -12.67 -4.10 -13.34
CA SER A 153 -13.19 -4.28 -14.70
C SER A 153 -13.98 -5.59 -14.83
N MET A 154 -13.49 -6.70 -14.23
CA MET A 154 -14.23 -7.97 -14.20
C MET A 154 -15.55 -7.89 -13.41
N LEU A 155 -15.67 -6.97 -12.44
CA LEU A 155 -16.93 -6.65 -11.75
C LEU A 155 -17.88 -5.79 -12.60
N GLY A 156 -17.45 -5.40 -13.79
CA GLY A 156 -18.25 -4.63 -14.75
C GLY A 156 -18.16 -3.11 -14.59
N PHE A 157 -17.22 -2.58 -13.78
CA PHE A 157 -16.99 -1.15 -13.69
C PHE A 157 -16.31 -0.58 -14.96
N ASP A 158 -16.56 0.69 -15.27
CA ASP A 158 -15.79 1.45 -16.25
C ASP A 158 -14.49 1.95 -15.59
N VAL A 159 -13.38 1.20 -15.81
CA VAL A 159 -12.13 1.38 -15.09
C VAL A 159 -11.09 2.12 -15.92
N ALA A 160 -10.52 3.16 -15.32
CA ALA A 160 -9.32 3.83 -15.81
C ALA A 160 -8.14 3.61 -14.84
N GLY A 161 -6.93 3.55 -15.39
CA GLY A 161 -5.70 3.51 -14.61
C GLY A 161 -4.75 4.64 -15.02
N TRP A 162 -4.05 5.26 -14.05
CA TRP A 162 -3.03 6.25 -14.32
C TRP A 162 -1.67 5.83 -13.77
N ALA A 163 -0.63 5.99 -14.58
CA ALA A 163 0.75 5.76 -14.20
C ALA A 163 1.70 6.71 -14.95
N ARG A 164 2.98 6.77 -14.53
CA ARG A 164 4.00 7.57 -15.23
C ARG A 164 4.34 7.05 -16.63
N ARG A 165 4.20 5.75 -16.86
CA ARG A 165 4.50 5.05 -18.13
C ARG A 165 3.26 4.39 -18.66
N ASP A 166 3.28 4.10 -19.95
CA ASP A 166 2.22 3.34 -20.59
C ASP A 166 2.09 1.93 -19.99
N HIS A 167 0.86 1.53 -19.85
CA HIS A 167 0.46 0.19 -19.46
C HIS A 167 -0.62 -0.30 -20.42
N ASP A 168 -0.64 -1.62 -20.64
CA ASP A 168 -1.71 -2.32 -21.34
C ASP A 168 -2.32 -3.33 -20.38
N ILE A 169 -3.54 -3.05 -19.94
CA ILE A 169 -4.28 -3.88 -18.99
C ILE A 169 -5.65 -4.15 -19.58
N GLU A 170 -5.95 -5.43 -19.80
CA GLU A 170 -7.23 -5.83 -20.39
C GLU A 170 -8.43 -5.26 -19.62
N GLY A 171 -9.33 -4.60 -20.34
CA GLY A 171 -10.53 -3.99 -19.78
C GLY A 171 -10.31 -2.72 -18.96
N VAL A 172 -9.12 -2.09 -19.04
CA VAL A 172 -8.78 -0.85 -18.33
C VAL A 172 -8.28 0.19 -19.32
N GLU A 173 -8.87 1.38 -19.31
CA GLU A 173 -8.35 2.51 -20.06
C GLU A 173 -7.13 3.10 -19.35
N CYS A 174 -5.93 2.96 -19.95
CA CYS A 174 -4.68 3.39 -19.35
C CYS A 174 -4.28 4.80 -19.78
N PHE A 175 -3.96 5.66 -18.80
CA PHE A 175 -3.49 7.02 -18.97
C PHE A 175 -2.04 7.10 -18.49
N ALA A 176 -1.15 7.68 -19.31
CA ALA A 176 0.25 7.79 -18.99
C ALA A 176 0.73 9.24 -18.93
N GLY A 177 1.62 9.50 -17.99
CA GLY A 177 2.28 10.80 -17.83
C GLY A 177 1.36 11.91 -17.30
N ASN A 178 1.97 13.09 -17.13
CA ASN A 178 1.25 14.24 -16.55
C ASN A 178 0.27 14.86 -17.54
N ASP A 179 0.54 14.77 -18.83
CA ASP A 179 -0.27 15.39 -19.87
C ASP A 179 -1.69 14.81 -19.95
N ARG A 180 -1.86 13.55 -19.53
CA ARG A 180 -3.16 12.88 -19.49
C ARG A 180 -3.78 12.77 -18.10
N PHE A 181 -3.13 13.38 -17.09
CA PHE A 181 -3.60 13.26 -15.71
C PHE A 181 -4.94 13.96 -15.48
N ASP A 182 -5.15 15.15 -16.07
CA ASP A 182 -6.41 15.88 -15.94
C ASP A 182 -7.57 15.15 -16.61
N GLU A 183 -7.33 14.53 -17.75
CA GLU A 183 -8.33 13.71 -18.46
C GLU A 183 -8.74 12.49 -17.61
N PHE A 184 -7.77 11.82 -16.97
CA PHE A 184 -8.01 10.73 -16.05
C PHE A 184 -8.84 11.18 -14.83
N LEU A 185 -8.49 12.32 -14.20
CA LEU A 185 -9.21 12.82 -13.04
C LEU A 185 -10.64 13.26 -13.39
N ALA A 186 -10.83 13.99 -14.48
CA ALA A 186 -12.13 14.54 -14.87
C ALA A 186 -13.21 13.47 -15.09
N ARG A 187 -12.82 12.23 -15.39
CA ARG A 187 -13.76 11.10 -15.52
C ARG A 187 -13.97 10.30 -14.24
N THR A 188 -13.10 10.43 -13.22
CA THR A 188 -13.01 9.50 -12.09
C THR A 188 -13.99 9.86 -10.98
N GLU A 189 -14.99 9.01 -10.74
CA GLU A 189 -15.99 9.18 -9.66
C GLU A 189 -15.59 8.46 -8.36
N ILE A 190 -14.80 7.38 -8.44
CA ILE A 190 -14.18 6.73 -7.28
C ILE A 190 -12.70 6.59 -7.58
N LEU A 191 -11.87 7.31 -6.83
CA LEU A 191 -10.42 7.32 -6.99
C LEU A 191 -9.76 6.40 -5.97
N VAL A 192 -8.95 5.46 -6.45
CA VAL A 192 -8.13 4.56 -5.63
C VAL A 192 -6.67 4.97 -5.76
N CYS A 193 -6.01 5.30 -4.65
CA CYS A 193 -4.59 5.60 -4.60
C CYS A 193 -3.79 4.37 -4.19
N LEU A 194 -2.90 3.91 -5.10
CA LEU A 194 -1.94 2.81 -4.94
C LEU A 194 -0.53 3.23 -5.40
N LEU A 195 -0.25 4.53 -5.36
CA LEU A 195 1.04 5.08 -5.76
C LEU A 195 2.15 4.71 -4.75
N PRO A 196 3.41 4.55 -5.20
CA PRO A 196 4.54 4.57 -4.29
C PRO A 196 4.74 5.97 -3.71
N LEU A 197 5.15 6.05 -2.45
CA LEU A 197 5.48 7.33 -1.82
C LEU A 197 6.85 7.80 -2.31
N THR A 198 6.84 8.94 -2.98
CA THR A 198 8.03 9.66 -3.49
C THR A 198 7.83 11.15 -3.27
N GLU A 199 8.87 11.96 -3.46
CA GLU A 199 8.72 13.43 -3.42
C GLU A 199 7.63 13.95 -4.38
N ALA A 200 7.53 13.35 -5.57
CA ALA A 200 6.56 13.73 -6.59
C ALA A 200 5.11 13.29 -6.27
N THR A 201 4.92 12.35 -5.36
CA THR A 201 3.60 11.82 -5.01
C THR A 201 3.16 12.20 -3.59
N ARG A 202 4.06 12.79 -2.80
CA ARG A 202 3.74 13.32 -1.47
C ARG A 202 2.71 14.46 -1.60
N GLY A 203 1.63 14.36 -0.83
CA GLY A 203 0.54 15.34 -0.86
C GLY A 203 -0.23 15.42 -2.18
N ILE A 204 -0.15 14.40 -3.04
CA ILE A 204 -0.84 14.39 -4.33
C ILE A 204 -2.37 14.43 -4.21
N LEU A 205 -2.92 13.89 -3.12
CA LEU A 205 -4.35 13.95 -2.80
C LEU A 205 -4.64 15.24 -2.03
N ASP A 206 -4.66 16.36 -2.74
CA ASP A 206 -4.83 17.70 -2.24
C ASP A 206 -6.10 18.39 -2.79
N ALA A 207 -6.37 19.62 -2.36
CA ALA A 207 -7.50 20.42 -2.82
C ALA A 207 -7.51 20.60 -4.34
N SER A 208 -6.32 20.75 -4.96
CA SER A 208 -6.19 20.92 -6.41
C SER A 208 -6.61 19.66 -7.17
N LEU A 209 -6.21 18.47 -6.68
CA LEU A 209 -6.64 17.20 -7.25
C LEU A 209 -8.14 17.01 -7.05
N PHE A 210 -8.65 17.24 -5.84
CA PHE A 210 -10.08 17.07 -5.55
C PHE A 210 -10.96 17.95 -6.44
N ALA A 211 -10.55 19.20 -6.71
CA ALA A 211 -11.29 20.11 -7.58
C ALA A 211 -11.39 19.65 -9.05
N ARG A 212 -10.48 18.76 -9.50
CA ARG A 212 -10.48 18.19 -10.86
C ARG A 212 -11.35 16.93 -10.98
N LEU A 213 -11.73 16.32 -9.85
CA LEU A 213 -12.66 15.20 -9.85
C LEU A 213 -14.09 15.66 -10.05
N PRO A 214 -15.00 14.82 -10.58
CA PRO A 214 -16.43 15.11 -10.59
C PRO A 214 -16.93 15.40 -9.16
N LYS A 215 -17.87 16.35 -9.05
CA LYS A 215 -18.48 16.66 -7.75
C LYS A 215 -19.14 15.43 -7.13
N GLY A 216 -18.89 15.21 -5.86
CA GLY A 216 -19.36 14.03 -5.13
C GLY A 216 -18.54 12.77 -5.38
N ALA A 217 -17.33 12.90 -5.91
CA ALA A 217 -16.39 11.79 -6.02
C ALA A 217 -16.05 11.18 -4.66
N CYS A 218 -15.50 9.96 -4.67
CA CYS A 218 -15.06 9.26 -3.48
C CYS A 218 -13.57 8.94 -3.57
N ILE A 219 -12.90 8.87 -2.41
CA ILE A 219 -11.47 8.59 -2.31
C ILE A 219 -11.25 7.28 -1.55
N ILE A 220 -10.34 6.44 -2.04
CA ILE A 220 -9.81 5.27 -1.34
C ILE A 220 -8.29 5.42 -1.32
N ASN A 221 -7.71 5.60 -0.12
CA ASN A 221 -6.26 5.63 0.04
C ASN A 221 -5.78 4.36 0.75
N VAL A 222 -5.08 3.52 0.01
CA VAL A 222 -4.47 2.26 0.48
C VAL A 222 -2.97 2.23 0.18
N ALA A 223 -2.39 3.41 -0.07
CA ALA A 223 -0.97 3.58 -0.38
C ALA A 223 -0.17 3.97 0.86
N ARG A 224 -0.04 5.28 1.14
CA ARG A 224 0.55 5.87 2.34
C ARG A 224 -0.24 7.10 2.79
N GLY A 225 -0.20 7.40 4.09
CA GLY A 225 -0.88 8.57 4.65
C GLY A 225 -0.39 9.87 4.05
N GLU A 226 0.91 9.97 3.81
CA GLU A 226 1.55 11.16 3.27
C GLU A 226 1.18 11.50 1.83
N HIS A 227 0.43 10.65 1.13
CA HIS A 227 -0.19 11.03 -0.13
C HIS A 227 -1.34 12.02 0.06
N LEU A 228 -1.98 12.03 1.22
CA LEU A 228 -3.16 12.81 1.53
C LEU A 228 -2.81 14.10 2.27
N VAL A 229 -3.34 15.23 1.83
CA VAL A 229 -3.43 16.46 2.61
C VAL A 229 -4.74 16.41 3.40
N GLU A 230 -4.66 15.99 4.67
CA GLU A 230 -5.83 15.67 5.50
C GLU A 230 -6.80 16.84 5.66
N ARG A 231 -6.25 18.06 5.82
CA ARG A 231 -7.06 19.28 5.91
C ARG A 231 -7.88 19.51 4.64
N ASP A 232 -7.27 19.31 3.47
CA ASP A 232 -7.93 19.50 2.18
C ASP A 232 -9.06 18.48 1.97
N LEU A 233 -8.87 17.23 2.46
CA LEU A 233 -9.94 16.24 2.42
C LEU A 233 -11.12 16.66 3.31
N LEU A 234 -10.88 17.13 4.54
CA LEU A 234 -11.94 17.61 5.43
C LEU A 234 -12.74 18.76 4.80
N ASP A 235 -12.05 19.72 4.20
CA ASP A 235 -12.69 20.85 3.52
C ASP A 235 -13.47 20.38 2.26
N ALA A 236 -12.95 19.41 1.52
CA ALA A 236 -13.62 18.83 0.36
C ALA A 236 -14.88 18.00 0.73
N LEU A 237 -14.84 17.28 1.86
CA LEU A 237 -15.99 16.59 2.42
C LEU A 237 -17.06 17.60 2.87
N ALA A 238 -16.68 18.64 3.60
CA ALA A 238 -17.59 19.68 4.08
C ALA A 238 -18.29 20.43 2.93
N SER A 239 -17.60 20.65 1.80
CA SER A 239 -18.18 21.30 0.60
C SER A 239 -19.00 20.36 -0.28
N GLY A 240 -18.91 19.05 -0.04
CA GLY A 240 -19.50 18.02 -0.90
C GLY A 240 -18.78 17.83 -2.24
N GLN A 241 -17.58 18.37 -2.40
CA GLN A 241 -16.72 18.06 -3.54
C GLN A 241 -16.29 16.59 -3.50
N ILE A 242 -15.89 16.11 -2.33
CA ILE A 242 -15.75 14.69 -2.01
C ILE A 242 -16.94 14.25 -1.17
N ARG A 243 -17.56 13.14 -1.52
CA ARG A 243 -18.73 12.61 -0.83
C ARG A 243 -18.37 11.68 0.32
N ALA A 244 -17.34 10.86 0.14
CA ALA A 244 -16.89 9.92 1.16
C ALA A 244 -15.44 9.47 0.89
N ALA A 245 -14.79 9.00 1.96
CA ALA A 245 -13.45 8.43 1.87
C ALA A 245 -13.33 7.10 2.63
N ALA A 246 -12.50 6.18 2.12
CA ALA A 246 -12.02 5.01 2.85
C ALA A 246 -10.49 5.12 2.96
N LEU A 247 -9.99 5.25 4.18
CA LEU A 247 -8.58 5.49 4.48
C LEU A 247 -8.04 4.33 5.30
N ASP A 248 -7.03 3.66 4.76
CA ASP A 248 -6.35 2.55 5.46
C ASP A 248 -5.00 2.99 6.03
N VAL A 249 -4.52 4.17 5.64
CA VAL A 249 -3.19 4.68 5.97
C VAL A 249 -3.25 6.16 6.38
N PHE A 250 -2.35 6.56 7.31
CA PHE A 250 -2.36 7.87 7.94
C PHE A 250 -0.94 8.42 8.09
N HIS A 251 -0.80 9.74 8.28
CA HIS A 251 0.49 10.37 8.55
C HIS A 251 1.11 9.82 9.83
N ASP A 252 0.32 9.77 10.90
CA ASP A 252 0.71 9.19 12.18
C ASP A 252 -0.01 7.86 12.37
N GLU A 253 0.75 6.79 12.50
CA GLU A 253 0.24 5.44 12.77
C GLU A 253 0.87 4.86 14.05
N PRO A 254 0.04 4.50 15.05
CA PRO A 254 -1.44 4.49 15.09
C PRO A 254 -2.06 5.88 15.03
N LEU A 255 -3.24 5.99 14.33
CA LEU A 255 -3.98 7.24 14.24
C LEU A 255 -4.30 7.77 15.65
N PRO A 256 -3.96 9.05 15.99
CA PRO A 256 -4.25 9.64 17.29
C PRO A 256 -5.72 9.54 17.69
N HIS A 257 -5.99 9.31 18.96
CA HIS A 257 -7.35 9.11 19.48
C HIS A 257 -8.29 10.31 19.29
N ASP A 258 -7.75 11.51 19.20
CA ASP A 258 -8.46 12.76 19.00
C ASP A 258 -8.52 13.21 17.53
N HIS A 259 -8.09 12.34 16.61
CA HIS A 259 -8.09 12.66 15.19
C HIS A 259 -9.50 12.78 14.63
N PRO A 260 -9.83 13.85 13.85
CA PRO A 260 -11.19 14.13 13.37
C PRO A 260 -11.78 13.03 12.46
N PHE A 261 -10.95 12.19 11.85
CA PHE A 261 -11.43 11.11 10.98
C PHE A 261 -12.20 10.02 11.76
N TRP A 262 -11.95 9.84 13.07
CA TRP A 262 -12.66 8.82 13.85
C TRP A 262 -14.17 9.06 13.91
N ASP A 263 -14.57 10.31 14.04
CA ASP A 263 -15.98 10.70 14.23
C ASP A 263 -16.63 11.23 12.93
N HIS A 264 -15.87 11.29 11.81
CA HIS A 264 -16.41 11.84 10.57
C HIS A 264 -17.35 10.83 9.88
N PRO A 265 -18.63 11.16 9.65
CA PRO A 265 -19.63 10.21 9.16
C PRO A 265 -19.34 9.66 7.76
N ASP A 266 -18.61 10.42 6.94
CA ASP A 266 -18.29 10.06 5.56
C ASP A 266 -16.85 9.52 5.39
N VAL A 267 -16.13 9.29 6.50
CA VAL A 267 -14.78 8.70 6.48
C VAL A 267 -14.81 7.34 7.15
N LEU A 268 -14.37 6.32 6.42
CA LEU A 268 -14.06 5.02 7.00
C LEU A 268 -12.57 4.97 7.31
N VAL A 269 -12.25 4.65 8.55
CA VAL A 269 -10.88 4.40 9.03
C VAL A 269 -10.66 2.91 9.18
N THR A 270 -9.58 2.37 8.60
CA THR A 270 -9.09 1.04 8.89
C THR A 270 -7.60 1.10 9.24
N PRO A 271 -7.10 0.25 10.17
CA PRO A 271 -5.79 0.42 10.78
C PRO A 271 -4.67 -0.26 9.97
N HIS A 272 -4.42 0.19 8.73
CA HIS A 272 -3.38 -0.30 7.82
C HIS A 272 -3.46 -1.82 7.60
N VAL A 273 -4.66 -2.29 7.23
CA VAL A 273 -4.98 -3.72 7.09
C VAL A 273 -5.32 -4.16 5.67
N ALA A 274 -5.34 -3.21 4.71
CA ALA A 274 -5.73 -3.49 3.32
C ALA A 274 -4.92 -4.63 2.71
N SER A 275 -3.64 -4.72 3.05
CA SER A 275 -2.77 -5.79 2.57
C SER A 275 -1.69 -6.13 3.62
N LEU A 276 -2.12 -6.64 4.75
CA LEU A 276 -1.19 -7.19 5.74
C LEU A 276 -0.57 -8.48 5.21
N ILE A 277 0.74 -8.59 5.36
CA ILE A 277 1.44 -9.82 5.02
C ILE A 277 0.93 -10.97 5.92
N ASP A 278 0.45 -12.04 5.30
CA ASP A 278 0.23 -13.28 6.04
C ASP A 278 1.59 -13.84 6.45
N PRO A 279 1.84 -14.04 7.77
CA PRO A 279 3.15 -14.45 8.23
C PRO A 279 3.66 -15.77 7.63
N VAL A 280 2.75 -16.70 7.31
CA VAL A 280 3.14 -18.02 6.77
C VAL A 280 3.56 -17.91 5.31
N SER A 281 2.73 -17.30 4.47
CA SER A 281 3.02 -17.13 3.04
C SER A 281 4.12 -16.09 2.80
N GLY A 282 4.12 -15.00 3.56
CA GLY A 282 5.16 -13.98 3.51
C GLY A 282 6.53 -14.51 3.93
N GLY A 283 6.57 -15.35 4.98
CA GLY A 283 7.79 -16.03 5.38
C GLY A 283 8.36 -16.93 4.27
N LYS A 284 7.50 -17.66 3.57
CA LYS A 284 7.90 -18.46 2.40
C LYS A 284 8.47 -17.58 1.28
N ALA A 285 7.82 -16.47 0.96
CA ALA A 285 8.30 -15.54 -0.07
C ALA A 285 9.66 -14.92 0.31
N ILE A 286 9.84 -14.50 1.56
CA ILE A 286 11.10 -14.01 2.09
C ILE A 286 12.20 -15.08 1.96
N ALA A 287 11.91 -16.32 2.41
CA ALA A 287 12.87 -17.41 2.35
C ALA A 287 13.27 -17.79 0.93
N ASP A 288 12.30 -17.79 -0.01
CA ASP A 288 12.57 -18.07 -1.43
C ASP A 288 13.45 -16.98 -2.05
N ASN A 289 13.14 -15.70 -1.81
CA ASN A 289 13.95 -14.58 -2.28
C ASN A 289 15.38 -14.61 -1.72
N ILE A 290 15.56 -14.94 -0.43
CA ILE A 290 16.89 -15.10 0.18
C ILE A 290 17.66 -16.25 -0.48
N ARG A 291 17.03 -17.41 -0.70
CA ARG A 291 17.68 -18.56 -1.36
C ARG A 291 18.07 -18.26 -2.81
N ARG A 292 17.18 -17.58 -3.57
CA ARG A 292 17.50 -17.14 -4.92
C ARG A 292 18.72 -16.22 -4.93
N PHE A 293 18.73 -15.24 -4.02
CA PHE A 293 19.87 -14.34 -3.88
C PHE A 293 21.17 -15.10 -3.55
N MET A 294 21.14 -16.02 -2.57
CA MET A 294 22.31 -16.82 -2.18
C MET A 294 22.86 -17.72 -3.31
N ARG A 295 21.97 -18.12 -4.24
CA ARG A 295 22.35 -18.94 -5.42
C ARG A 295 22.76 -18.11 -6.62
N GLY A 296 22.71 -16.78 -6.54
CA GLY A 296 22.91 -15.90 -7.68
C GLY A 296 21.83 -16.00 -8.77
N GLU A 297 20.64 -16.47 -8.39
CA GLU A 297 19.49 -16.58 -9.27
C GLU A 297 18.75 -15.21 -9.35
N PRO A 298 18.01 -14.94 -10.45
CA PRO A 298 17.18 -13.74 -10.54
C PRO A 298 16.17 -13.64 -9.39
N VAL A 299 16.12 -12.49 -8.71
CA VAL A 299 15.14 -12.20 -7.64
C VAL A 299 14.06 -11.30 -8.22
N PRO A 300 12.79 -11.76 -8.28
CA PRO A 300 11.71 -11.00 -8.92
C PRO A 300 11.39 -9.67 -8.24
N ASP A 301 11.60 -9.61 -6.92
CA ASP A 301 11.23 -8.49 -6.05
C ASP A 301 12.38 -7.53 -5.77
N LEU A 302 13.44 -7.56 -6.58
CA LEU A 302 14.57 -6.64 -6.47
C LEU A 302 14.11 -5.21 -6.78
N VAL A 303 14.48 -4.27 -5.90
CA VAL A 303 14.09 -2.87 -5.97
C VAL A 303 15.11 -2.06 -6.77
N ASP A 304 14.62 -1.14 -7.58
CA ASP A 304 15.41 -0.04 -8.14
C ASP A 304 15.46 1.11 -7.12
N ILE A 305 16.52 1.16 -6.30
CA ILE A 305 16.66 2.14 -5.21
C ILE A 305 16.66 3.59 -5.74
N GLU A 306 17.17 3.84 -6.95
CA GLU A 306 17.20 5.19 -7.53
C GLU A 306 15.78 5.66 -7.91
N ARG A 307 14.91 4.74 -8.28
CA ARG A 307 13.49 5.02 -8.58
C ARG A 307 12.61 5.07 -7.34
N GLY A 308 13.07 4.47 -6.24
CA GLY A 308 12.33 4.43 -4.98
C GLY A 308 11.21 3.37 -4.92
N TYR A 309 11.21 2.39 -5.85
CA TYR A 309 10.20 1.29 -5.85
C TYR A 309 10.62 0.11 -6.72
#